data_f90378d63ebaddd0c2e010b7b66e97b8
#
_entry.id   f90378d63ebaddd0c2e010b7b66e97b8
#
_cell.length_a   1.000
_cell.length_b   1.000
_cell.length_c   1.000
_cell.angle_alpha   90.00
_cell.angle_beta   90.00
_cell.angle_gamma   90.00
#
_symmetry.space_group_name_H-M   'P 1'
#
loop_
_entity.id
_entity.type
_entity.pdbx_description
1 polymer ?
#
loop_
_entity_poly.entity_id
_entity_poly.type
_entity_poly.pdbx_seq_one_letter_code
_entity_poly.pdbx_strand_id
1 'polypeptide(L)'
;MGIRNLRRAFWWGLRALVVAVIIFVIVGGWGWVERSYIYPYDYRSYIETSAVHYRADPYLIAAVIKHESKFQPRARSDGGALGLMQLMPQTAAWIARQMDEPFTEDYLYDPALNIRYGVWYLAELENEFGGNDILALAAYNAGRGNVRDWMERYHWNEQFDEIEAIPYPETRLYVRRV
;
A
#
# COMPACT_ATOMS: atom_id res chain seq x y z
N MET A 1 -6.59 12.44 -63.28
CA MET A 1 -6.58 11.75 -61.92
C MET A 1 -7.99 11.92 -61.38
N GLY A 2 -8.81 10.85 -61.36
CA GLY A 2 -10.27 10.99 -61.26
C GLY A 2 -10.80 11.24 -59.86
N ILE A 3 -11.90 11.94 -59.72
CA ILE A 3 -12.65 12.27 -58.52
C ILE A 3 -12.87 11.05 -57.61
N ARG A 4 -12.98 9.86 -58.18
CA ARG A 4 -13.09 8.59 -57.42
C ARG A 4 -11.84 8.25 -56.57
N ASN A 5 -10.66 8.59 -57.04
CA ASN A 5 -9.42 8.31 -56.31
C ASN A 5 -9.22 9.31 -55.15
N LEU A 6 -9.63 10.57 -55.33
CA LEU A 6 -9.65 11.56 -54.26
C LEU A 6 -10.61 11.15 -53.12
N ARG A 7 -11.87 10.72 -53.51
CA ARG A 7 -12.84 10.25 -52.51
C ARG A 7 -12.34 9.02 -51.77
N ARG A 8 -11.68 8.06 -52.42
CA ARG A 8 -11.09 6.90 -51.77
C ARG A 8 -9.97 7.32 -50.80
N ALA A 9 -9.03 8.18 -51.22
CA ALA A 9 -7.97 8.68 -50.36
C ALA A 9 -8.52 9.42 -49.14
N PHE A 10 -9.56 10.23 -49.32
CA PHE A 10 -10.24 10.92 -48.19
C PHE A 10 -10.83 9.92 -47.16
N TRP A 11 -11.51 8.87 -47.63
CA TRP A 11 -12.10 7.88 -46.72
C TRP A 11 -11.03 6.99 -46.03
N TRP A 12 -9.92 6.74 -46.69
CA TRP A 12 -8.76 6.05 -46.06
C TRP A 12 -8.13 6.94 -45.01
N GLY A 13 -7.92 8.21 -45.28
CA GLY A 13 -7.41 9.18 -44.30
C GLY A 13 -8.31 9.32 -43.07
N LEU A 14 -9.64 9.40 -43.30
CA LEU A 14 -10.60 9.46 -42.19
C LEU A 14 -10.60 8.20 -41.32
N ARG A 15 -10.51 6.99 -41.93
CA ARG A 15 -10.41 5.75 -41.20
C ARG A 15 -9.12 5.66 -40.39
N ALA A 16 -7.99 6.06 -40.97
CA ALA A 16 -6.69 6.10 -40.25
C ALA A 16 -6.75 7.07 -39.08
N LEU A 17 -7.36 8.23 -39.21
CA LEU A 17 -7.56 9.20 -38.12
C LEU A 17 -8.43 8.62 -37.00
N VAL A 18 -9.54 7.97 -37.34
CA VAL A 18 -10.44 7.34 -36.35
C VAL A 18 -9.69 6.23 -35.58
N VAL A 19 -8.93 5.37 -36.26
CA VAL A 19 -8.12 4.34 -35.63
C VAL A 19 -7.07 4.96 -34.72
N ALA A 20 -6.38 6.01 -35.16
CA ALA A 20 -5.38 6.71 -34.33
C ALA A 20 -6.02 7.33 -33.05
N VAL A 21 -7.19 7.92 -33.17
CA VAL A 21 -7.94 8.47 -32.03
C VAL A 21 -8.37 7.34 -31.06
N ILE A 22 -8.86 6.23 -31.59
CA ILE A 22 -9.23 5.06 -30.75
C ILE A 22 -8.01 4.54 -30.01
N ILE A 23 -6.87 4.37 -30.68
CA ILE A 23 -5.61 3.92 -30.04
C ILE A 23 -5.17 4.92 -28.97
N PHE A 24 -5.23 6.23 -29.26
CA PHE A 24 -4.88 7.27 -28.31
C PHE A 24 -5.78 7.23 -27.06
N VAL A 25 -7.09 7.07 -27.25
CA VAL A 25 -8.06 6.95 -26.15
C VAL A 25 -7.83 5.67 -25.33
N ILE A 26 -7.56 4.54 -26.00
CA ILE A 26 -7.29 3.27 -25.31
C ILE A 26 -5.98 3.37 -24.52
N VAL A 27 -4.90 3.84 -25.13
CA VAL A 27 -3.57 3.93 -24.48
C VAL A 27 -3.58 5.00 -23.39
N GLY A 28 -4.12 6.16 -23.64
CA GLY A 28 -4.22 7.25 -22.66
C GLY A 28 -5.21 6.93 -21.53
N GLY A 29 -6.36 6.35 -21.87
CA GLY A 29 -7.35 5.90 -20.89
C GLY A 29 -6.82 4.76 -20.02
N TRP A 30 -6.06 3.82 -20.59
CA TRP A 30 -5.41 2.75 -19.83
C TRP A 30 -4.40 3.30 -18.83
N GLY A 31 -3.54 4.23 -19.24
CA GLY A 31 -2.58 4.87 -18.33
C GLY A 31 -3.26 5.66 -17.19
N TRP A 32 -4.42 6.27 -17.45
CA TRP A 32 -5.22 6.91 -16.41
C TRP A 32 -5.86 5.89 -15.46
N VAL A 33 -6.42 4.81 -15.98
CA VAL A 33 -6.98 3.70 -15.18
C VAL A 33 -5.88 3.06 -14.32
N GLU A 34 -4.72 2.78 -14.90
CA GLU A 34 -3.59 2.21 -14.19
C GLU A 34 -3.17 3.09 -13.00
N ARG A 35 -2.98 4.40 -13.22
CA ARG A 35 -2.58 5.33 -12.16
C ARG A 35 -3.67 5.56 -11.12
N SER A 36 -4.95 5.59 -11.53
CA SER A 36 -6.05 5.93 -10.63
C SER A 36 -6.59 4.74 -9.85
N TYR A 37 -6.48 3.51 -10.38
CA TYR A 37 -7.11 2.34 -9.80
C TYR A 37 -6.16 1.16 -9.52
N ILE A 38 -5.13 0.99 -10.35
CA ILE A 38 -4.22 -0.16 -10.20
C ILE A 38 -3.05 0.20 -9.27
N TYR A 39 -2.46 1.37 -9.48
CA TYR A 39 -1.34 1.89 -8.68
C TYR A 39 -1.60 3.33 -8.24
N PRO A 40 -2.65 3.58 -7.42
CA PRO A 40 -2.84 4.89 -6.85
C PRO A 40 -1.65 5.19 -5.92
N TYR A 41 -0.97 6.31 -6.16
CA TYR A 41 0.10 6.79 -5.30
C TYR A 41 -0.33 8.13 -4.70
N ASP A 42 -1.51 8.10 -4.08
CA ASP A 42 -2.03 9.23 -3.34
C ASP A 42 -1.19 9.44 -2.07
N TYR A 43 -1.18 10.63 -1.54
CA TYR A 43 -0.39 11.01 -0.36
C TYR A 43 1.13 10.84 -0.52
N ARG A 44 1.64 10.86 -1.76
CA ARG A 44 3.03 10.62 -2.11
C ARG A 44 4.03 11.39 -1.23
N SER A 45 3.78 12.69 -1.00
CA SER A 45 4.66 13.53 -0.19
C SER A 45 4.79 13.04 1.25
N TYR A 46 3.70 12.60 1.88
CA TYR A 46 3.72 12.07 3.24
C TYR A 46 4.42 10.70 3.31
N ILE A 47 4.19 9.85 2.31
CA ILE A 47 4.85 8.55 2.19
C ILE A 47 6.36 8.74 2.04
N GLU A 48 6.82 9.55 1.06
CA GLU A 48 8.24 9.78 0.80
C GLU A 48 8.94 10.46 1.98
N THR A 49 8.29 11.44 2.63
CA THR A 49 8.85 12.08 3.83
C THR A 49 9.04 11.08 4.96
N SER A 50 8.03 10.26 5.24
CA SER A 50 8.10 9.25 6.30
C SER A 50 9.09 8.13 5.96
N ALA A 51 9.14 7.70 4.69
CA ALA A 51 10.09 6.71 4.19
C ALA A 51 11.54 7.13 4.41
N VAL A 52 11.88 8.37 4.05
CA VAL A 52 13.22 8.93 4.27
C VAL A 52 13.54 9.02 5.76
N HIS A 53 12.58 9.49 6.58
CA HIS A 53 12.79 9.72 8.01
C HIS A 53 13.04 8.41 8.78
N TYR A 54 12.27 7.36 8.47
CA TYR A 54 12.34 6.07 9.16
C TYR A 54 13.12 5.01 8.39
N ARG A 55 13.72 5.35 7.24
CA ARG A 55 14.52 4.47 6.37
C ARG A 55 13.74 3.25 5.86
N ALA A 56 12.44 3.43 5.60
CA ALA A 56 11.56 2.41 5.06
C ALA A 56 11.41 2.53 3.53
N ASP A 57 11.00 1.45 2.86
CA ASP A 57 10.73 1.47 1.42
C ASP A 57 9.41 2.21 1.13
N PRO A 58 9.40 3.30 0.36
CA PRO A 58 8.17 4.02 0.03
C PRO A 58 7.16 3.18 -0.77
N TYR A 59 7.63 2.19 -1.55
CA TYR A 59 6.76 1.30 -2.31
C TYR A 59 6.07 0.28 -1.40
N LEU A 60 6.79 -0.24 -0.41
CA LEU A 60 6.21 -1.11 0.62
C LEU A 60 5.14 -0.37 1.42
N ILE A 61 5.42 0.88 1.84
CA ILE A 61 4.45 1.73 2.54
C ILE A 61 3.18 1.91 1.68
N ALA A 62 3.34 2.25 0.39
CA ALA A 62 2.22 2.42 -0.52
C ALA A 62 1.41 1.12 -0.71
N ALA A 63 2.08 -0.04 -0.77
CA ALA A 63 1.43 -1.34 -0.86
C ALA A 63 0.62 -1.67 0.42
N VAL A 64 1.17 -1.38 1.60
CA VAL A 64 0.46 -1.48 2.89
C VAL A 64 -0.78 -0.59 2.87
N ILE A 65 -0.67 0.70 2.56
CA ILE A 65 -1.81 1.64 2.53
C ILE A 65 -2.88 1.16 1.53
N LYS A 66 -2.46 0.70 0.34
CA LYS A 66 -3.38 0.17 -0.67
C LYS A 66 -4.15 -1.05 -0.15
N HIS A 67 -3.47 -1.94 0.55
CA HIS A 67 -4.11 -3.14 1.10
C HIS A 67 -5.04 -2.79 2.26
N GLU A 68 -4.60 -1.95 3.19
CA GLU A 68 -5.30 -1.60 4.43
C GLU A 68 -6.57 -0.77 4.18
N SER A 69 -6.47 0.30 3.39
CA SER A 69 -7.55 1.28 3.25
C SER A 69 -7.95 1.59 1.82
N LYS A 70 -7.21 1.10 0.81
CA LYS A 70 -7.32 1.56 -0.59
C LYS A 70 -7.17 3.08 -0.71
N PHE A 71 -6.24 3.66 0.08
CA PHE A 71 -5.99 5.09 0.19
C PHE A 71 -7.18 5.91 0.72
N GLN A 72 -8.09 5.31 1.48
CA GLN A 72 -9.22 6.00 2.10
C GLN A 72 -8.85 6.51 3.50
N PRO A 73 -8.69 7.84 3.72
CA PRO A 73 -8.18 8.36 4.99
C PRO A 73 -9.16 8.21 6.16
N ARG A 74 -10.44 7.99 5.87
CA ARG A 74 -11.49 7.77 6.88
C ARG A 74 -11.93 6.31 6.98
N ALA A 75 -11.11 5.37 6.47
CA ALA A 75 -11.40 3.96 6.60
C ALA A 75 -11.47 3.56 8.08
N ARG A 76 -12.43 2.71 8.40
CA ARG A 76 -12.58 2.08 9.71
C ARG A 76 -12.95 0.62 9.49
N SER A 77 -12.18 -0.28 10.10
CA SER A 77 -12.49 -1.71 10.09
C SER A 77 -13.52 -2.08 11.16
N ASP A 78 -14.13 -3.24 11.03
CA ASP A 78 -15.03 -3.80 12.05
C ASP A 78 -14.29 -4.05 13.37
N GLY A 79 -12.98 -4.33 13.32
CA GLY A 79 -12.10 -4.47 14.48
C GLY A 79 -11.69 -3.15 15.13
N GLY A 80 -12.04 -1.99 14.52
CA GLY A 80 -11.76 -0.67 15.07
C GLY A 80 -10.43 -0.06 14.63
N ALA A 81 -9.74 -0.64 13.65
CA ALA A 81 -8.56 -0.03 13.03
C ALA A 81 -8.95 1.19 12.19
N LEU A 82 -8.12 2.23 12.16
CA LEU A 82 -8.45 3.55 11.62
C LEU A 82 -7.43 4.07 10.62
N GLY A 83 -7.93 4.76 9.58
CA GLY A 83 -7.18 5.59 8.66
C GLY A 83 -6.43 4.80 7.58
N LEU A 84 -5.47 5.47 6.94
CA LEU A 84 -4.77 4.96 5.75
C LEU A 84 -4.03 3.66 5.98
N MET A 85 -3.33 3.52 7.11
CA MET A 85 -2.54 2.36 7.48
C MET A 85 -3.23 1.47 8.52
N GLN A 86 -4.54 1.67 8.76
CA GLN A 86 -5.41 0.87 9.63
C GLN A 86 -4.79 0.60 11.01
N LEU A 87 -4.39 1.66 11.70
CA LEU A 87 -3.82 1.55 13.03
C LEU A 87 -4.91 1.35 14.09
N MET A 88 -4.71 0.40 14.98
CA MET A 88 -5.53 0.29 16.18
C MET A 88 -5.26 1.48 17.10
N PRO A 89 -6.31 2.12 17.68
CA PRO A 89 -6.11 3.28 18.58
C PRO A 89 -5.14 3.01 19.74
N GLN A 90 -5.16 1.81 20.29
CA GLN A 90 -4.24 1.41 21.37
C GLN A 90 -2.78 1.35 20.89
N THR A 91 -2.55 0.82 19.66
CA THR A 91 -1.22 0.78 19.04
C THR A 91 -0.73 2.20 18.76
N ALA A 92 -1.58 3.05 18.19
CA ALA A 92 -1.23 4.43 17.89
C ALA A 92 -0.95 5.25 19.16
N ALA A 93 -1.71 5.05 20.22
CA ALA A 93 -1.44 5.66 21.52
C ALA A 93 -0.10 5.18 22.13
N TRP A 94 0.28 3.92 21.91
CA TRP A 94 1.60 3.41 22.30
C TRP A 94 2.69 4.06 21.46
N ILE A 95 2.53 4.15 20.13
CA ILE A 95 3.47 4.81 19.21
C ILE A 95 3.70 6.26 19.65
N ALA A 96 2.62 7.02 19.87
CA ALA A 96 2.70 8.42 20.30
C ALA A 96 3.51 8.58 21.59
N ARG A 97 3.34 7.67 22.56
CA ARG A 97 4.16 7.65 23.78
C ARG A 97 5.65 7.37 23.50
N GLN A 98 5.96 6.50 22.53
CA GLN A 98 7.37 6.27 22.14
C GLN A 98 8.00 7.49 21.48
N MET A 99 7.18 8.31 20.81
CA MET A 99 7.59 9.55 20.14
C MET A 99 7.54 10.78 21.07
N ASP A 100 7.12 10.63 22.32
CA ASP A 100 6.87 11.73 23.28
C ASP A 100 5.89 12.78 22.72
N GLU A 101 4.79 12.32 22.09
CA GLU A 101 3.78 13.16 21.47
C GLU A 101 2.40 12.98 22.08
N PRO A 102 1.57 14.04 22.10
CA PRO A 102 0.17 13.92 22.49
C PRO A 102 -0.60 13.07 21.47
N PHE A 103 -1.61 12.35 21.94
CA PHE A 103 -2.44 11.50 21.09
C PHE A 103 -3.92 11.68 21.37
N THR A 104 -4.71 11.79 20.31
CA THR A 104 -6.16 11.59 20.30
C THR A 104 -6.52 10.67 19.13
N GLU A 105 -7.63 9.93 19.26
CA GLU A 105 -8.07 8.99 18.20
C GLU A 105 -8.31 9.69 16.85
N ASP A 106 -8.77 10.93 16.87
CA ASP A 106 -9.02 11.73 15.67
C ASP A 106 -7.78 11.96 14.81
N TYR A 107 -6.58 11.89 15.40
CA TYR A 107 -5.30 11.97 14.65
C TYR A 107 -5.15 10.85 13.63
N LEU A 108 -5.82 9.72 13.83
CA LEU A 108 -5.77 8.59 12.90
C LEU A 108 -6.55 8.83 11.60
N TYR A 109 -7.36 9.89 11.52
CA TYR A 109 -8.00 10.31 10.28
C TYR A 109 -7.21 11.40 9.53
N ASP A 110 -6.16 11.95 10.15
CA ASP A 110 -5.21 12.84 9.47
C ASP A 110 -4.21 12.00 8.65
N PRO A 111 -4.13 12.21 7.32
CA PRO A 111 -3.25 11.42 6.46
C PRO A 111 -1.77 11.48 6.85
N ALA A 112 -1.27 12.65 7.24
CA ALA A 112 0.14 12.84 7.56
C ALA A 112 0.51 12.11 8.86
N LEU A 113 -0.34 12.22 9.88
CA LEU A 113 -0.14 11.59 11.18
C LEU A 113 -0.31 10.07 11.09
N ASN A 114 -1.34 9.60 10.40
CA ASN A 114 -1.59 8.17 10.24
C ASN A 114 -0.44 7.46 9.49
N ILE A 115 0.01 8.04 8.37
CA ILE A 115 1.16 7.51 7.61
C ILE A 115 2.41 7.54 8.48
N ARG A 116 2.71 8.65 9.16
CA ARG A 116 3.91 8.77 9.99
C ARG A 116 3.95 7.71 11.10
N TYR A 117 2.84 7.51 11.80
CA TYR A 117 2.74 6.51 12.87
C TYR A 117 2.82 5.08 12.31
N GLY A 118 2.15 4.80 11.20
CA GLY A 118 2.17 3.48 10.57
C GLY A 118 3.54 3.11 10.04
N VAL A 119 4.24 4.06 9.41
CA VAL A 119 5.60 3.84 8.89
C VAL A 119 6.60 3.66 10.04
N TRP A 120 6.50 4.46 11.10
CA TRP A 120 7.32 4.27 12.30
C TRP A 120 7.11 2.86 12.87
N TYR A 121 5.85 2.42 12.97
CA TYR A 121 5.55 1.09 13.51
C TYR A 121 6.07 -0.03 12.61
N LEU A 122 5.94 0.11 11.29
CA LEU A 122 6.47 -0.87 10.34
C LEU A 122 7.99 -0.96 10.46
N ALA A 123 8.70 0.18 10.52
CA ALA A 123 10.15 0.20 10.70
C ALA A 123 10.59 -0.42 12.04
N GLU A 124 9.84 -0.21 13.13
CA GLU A 124 10.10 -0.88 14.42
C GLU A 124 9.92 -2.39 14.31
N LEU A 125 8.91 -2.86 13.58
CA LEU A 125 8.72 -4.29 13.33
C LEU A 125 9.84 -4.88 12.46
N GLU A 126 10.27 -4.18 11.41
CA GLU A 126 11.42 -4.58 10.61
C GLU A 126 12.69 -4.73 11.48
N ASN A 127 12.97 -3.76 12.35
CA ASN A 127 14.09 -3.82 13.28
C ASN A 127 13.94 -4.98 14.28
N GLU A 128 12.73 -5.19 14.83
CA GLU A 128 12.47 -6.27 15.79
C GLU A 128 12.69 -7.66 15.20
N PHE A 129 12.35 -7.84 13.93
CA PHE A 129 12.44 -9.10 13.21
C PHE A 129 13.68 -9.21 12.30
N GLY A 130 14.75 -8.46 12.60
CA GLY A 130 16.05 -8.58 11.96
C GLY A 130 16.06 -8.18 10.48
N GLY A 131 15.16 -7.29 10.05
CA GLY A 131 15.02 -6.86 8.66
C GLY A 131 14.24 -7.84 7.77
N ASN A 132 13.51 -8.78 8.37
CA ASN A 132 12.68 -9.72 7.63
C ASN A 132 11.30 -9.14 7.33
N ASP A 133 11.05 -8.73 6.09
CA ASP A 133 9.79 -8.11 5.66
C ASP A 133 8.58 -9.04 5.86
N ILE A 134 8.74 -10.35 5.66
CA ILE A 134 7.67 -11.33 5.83
C ILE A 134 7.20 -11.36 7.29
N LEU A 135 8.15 -11.44 8.24
CA LEU A 135 7.84 -11.44 9.67
C LEU A 135 7.30 -10.08 10.13
N ALA A 136 7.86 -8.98 9.63
CA ALA A 136 7.40 -7.62 9.93
C ALA A 136 5.97 -7.38 9.46
N LEU A 137 5.65 -7.76 8.21
CA LEU A 137 4.29 -7.67 7.66
C LEU A 137 3.31 -8.61 8.38
N ALA A 138 3.74 -9.82 8.71
CA ALA A 138 2.93 -10.74 9.50
C ALA A 138 2.63 -10.14 10.88
N ALA A 139 3.60 -9.49 11.52
CA ALA A 139 3.44 -8.84 12.81
C ALA A 139 2.58 -7.57 12.72
N TYR A 140 2.67 -6.84 11.63
CA TYR A 140 1.81 -5.68 11.38
C TYR A 140 0.33 -6.09 11.34
N ASN A 141 0.01 -7.18 10.63
CA ASN A 141 -1.36 -7.66 10.46
C ASN A 141 -1.85 -8.50 11.66
N ALA A 142 -1.08 -9.49 12.10
CA ALA A 142 -1.51 -10.42 13.15
C ALA A 142 -1.15 -9.96 14.57
N GLY A 143 -0.29 -8.96 14.71
CA GLY A 143 0.28 -8.51 15.97
C GLY A 143 1.61 -9.18 16.30
N ARG A 144 2.55 -8.36 16.79
CA ARG A 144 3.94 -8.77 17.12
C ARG A 144 4.02 -9.93 18.11
N GLY A 145 3.10 -10.02 19.06
CA GLY A 145 3.06 -11.09 20.04
C GLY A 145 2.84 -12.46 19.39
N ASN A 146 1.88 -12.55 18.46
CA ASN A 146 1.61 -13.79 17.75
C ASN A 146 2.81 -14.26 16.92
N VAL A 147 3.52 -13.34 16.26
CA VAL A 147 4.70 -13.70 15.45
C VAL A 147 5.85 -14.19 16.33
N ARG A 148 6.10 -13.56 17.48
CA ARG A 148 7.08 -14.06 18.45
C ARG A 148 6.73 -15.46 18.94
N ASP A 149 5.46 -15.71 19.29
CA ASP A 149 4.99 -17.04 19.71
C ASP A 149 5.17 -18.08 18.60
N TRP A 150 4.97 -17.70 17.34
CA TRP A 150 5.19 -18.59 16.20
C TRP A 150 6.68 -18.88 16.01
N MET A 151 7.53 -17.85 16.09
CA MET A 151 8.98 -18.04 15.98
C MET A 151 9.50 -18.99 17.06
N GLU A 152 9.06 -18.85 18.30
CA GLU A 152 9.43 -19.75 19.39
C GLU A 152 8.90 -21.17 19.16
N ARG A 153 7.61 -21.30 18.86
CA ARG A 153 6.91 -22.58 18.72
C ARG A 153 7.41 -23.42 17.54
N TYR A 154 7.70 -22.75 16.41
CA TYR A 154 8.09 -23.41 15.16
C TYR A 154 9.58 -23.28 14.85
N HIS A 155 10.35 -22.72 15.78
CA HIS A 155 11.80 -22.52 15.65
C HIS A 155 12.19 -21.69 14.41
N TRP A 156 11.38 -20.68 14.08
CA TRP A 156 11.70 -19.74 13.02
C TRP A 156 12.78 -18.76 13.48
N ASN A 157 13.55 -18.27 12.53
CA ASN A 157 14.57 -17.24 12.75
C ASN A 157 14.36 -16.06 11.78
N GLU A 158 15.27 -15.11 11.82
CA GLU A 158 15.23 -13.90 10.97
C GLU A 158 15.38 -14.20 9.47
N GLN A 159 15.74 -15.40 9.05
CA GLN A 159 15.83 -15.85 7.66
C GLN A 159 14.55 -16.56 7.19
N PHE A 160 13.45 -16.44 7.93
CA PHE A 160 12.18 -17.08 7.59
C PHE A 160 11.65 -16.58 6.24
N ASP A 161 11.32 -17.51 5.32
CA ASP A 161 10.84 -17.24 3.97
C ASP A 161 9.62 -18.09 3.55
N GLU A 162 9.08 -18.90 4.47
CA GLU A 162 7.97 -19.83 4.20
C GLU A 162 6.60 -19.21 4.52
N ILE A 163 6.10 -18.29 3.69
CA ILE A 163 4.80 -17.62 3.92
C ILE A 163 3.67 -18.62 4.21
N GLU A 164 3.70 -19.81 3.58
CA GLU A 164 2.69 -20.86 3.77
C GLU A 164 2.68 -21.44 5.18
N ALA A 165 3.77 -21.33 5.91
CA ALA A 165 3.87 -21.80 7.28
C ALA A 165 3.21 -20.87 8.30
N ILE A 166 2.88 -19.61 7.91
CA ILE A 166 2.16 -18.66 8.79
C ILE A 166 0.82 -19.27 9.22
N PRO A 167 0.51 -19.40 10.51
CA PRO A 167 -0.67 -20.13 10.98
C PRO A 167 -2.00 -19.49 10.57
N TYR A 168 -2.08 -18.16 10.50
CA TYR A 168 -3.31 -17.45 10.18
C TYR A 168 -3.49 -17.29 8.67
N PRO A 169 -4.56 -17.87 8.06
CA PRO A 169 -4.79 -17.76 6.61
C PRO A 169 -4.93 -16.32 6.12
N GLU A 170 -5.51 -15.45 6.93
CA GLU A 170 -5.68 -14.03 6.61
C GLU A 170 -4.32 -13.34 6.52
N THR A 171 -3.44 -13.59 7.48
CA THR A 171 -2.08 -13.01 7.51
C THR A 171 -1.22 -13.54 6.37
N ARG A 172 -1.32 -14.83 6.00
CA ARG A 172 -0.66 -15.35 4.78
C ARG A 172 -1.09 -14.59 3.54
N LEU A 173 -2.39 -14.37 3.41
CA LEU A 173 -2.95 -13.66 2.27
C LEU A 173 -2.51 -12.19 2.27
N TYR A 174 -2.43 -11.57 3.43
CA TYR A 174 -1.93 -10.21 3.62
C TYR A 174 -0.48 -10.09 3.13
N VAL A 175 0.43 -10.89 3.67
CA VAL A 175 1.86 -10.88 3.33
C VAL A 175 2.10 -11.11 1.83
N ARG A 176 1.31 -11.99 1.19
CA ARG A 176 1.41 -12.22 -0.26
C ARG A 176 0.94 -11.05 -1.13
N ARG A 177 0.05 -10.22 -0.62
CA ARG A 177 -0.58 -9.13 -1.39
C ARG A 177 0.13 -7.81 -1.24
N VAL A 178 0.81 -7.63 -0.15
CA VAL A 178 1.69 -6.50 0.10
C VAL A 178 3.06 -6.76 -0.51
#